data_559f9aa9c5efcc39919c5d07d7a2e346
#
_entry.id   559f9aa9c5efcc39919c5d07d7a2e346
#
_cell.length_a   1.000
_cell.length_b   1.000
_cell.length_c   1.000
_cell.angle_alpha   90.00
_cell.angle_beta   90.00
_cell.angle_gamma   90.00
#
_symmetry.space_group_name_H-M   'P 1'
#
loop_
_entity.id
_entity.type
_entity.pdbx_description
1 polymer ?
#
loop_
_entity_poly.entity_id
_entity_poly.type
_entity_poly.pdbx_seq_one_letter_code
_entity_poly.pdbx_strand_id
1 'polypeptide(L)'
;MAKQAENASARESASISIKSVQTWRAVLRRAVAWKTARYTKGDIEATVVGITDTDGIVGYGYMPSMSIVGESPLSSESLIQALLVPVMKDRSFVGIQPVLREVEQVLGGNFQTKFAIEEALWDLLAKKLQTPLVNLIGGACRLEVPVMRMLGLKPPQETAAEAKALVDRGYRHVKVKIGVDEKRDLETVRRVRDTIGEDVFLSADANQAYAPMEAVRVLRQLENANLGLVEQPVRRDDVRGMAFVRQNVSVPIMADEGIETATDALRHIEAGAMDAVSIKLWKMGGLYRGRDIASVCNAANVRVHVGSTAGSQLLEAIQLHFCASLPDLFGGAEISEFESLTDDPASGLVVENGALRVPSVPGLGVMIDHNKLRETTGLWEGK
;
A
#
# COMPACT_ATOMS: atom_id res chain seq x y z
N MET A 1 -14.52 41.25 15.12
CA MET A 1 -13.14 41.05 15.59
C MET A 1 -12.91 39.62 16.15
N ALA A 2 -13.72 39.07 17.06
CA ALA A 2 -13.53 37.70 17.60
C ALA A 2 -13.53 36.61 16.52
N LYS A 3 -14.50 36.58 15.61
CA LYS A 3 -14.55 35.64 14.46
C LYS A 3 -13.37 35.76 13.48
N GLN A 4 -12.77 36.94 13.35
CA GLN A 4 -11.58 37.14 12.51
C GLN A 4 -10.31 36.65 13.24
N ALA A 5 -10.24 36.77 14.54
CA ALA A 5 -9.16 36.24 15.36
C ALA A 5 -9.22 34.70 15.44
N GLU A 6 -10.42 34.12 15.61
CA GLU A 6 -10.62 32.65 15.54
C GLU A 6 -10.26 32.08 14.18
N ASN A 7 -10.64 32.75 13.08
CA ASN A 7 -10.27 32.30 11.71
C ASN A 7 -8.76 32.45 11.43
N ALA A 8 -8.08 33.45 12.03
CA ALA A 8 -6.63 33.59 11.93
C ALA A 8 -5.92 32.47 12.71
N SER A 9 -6.36 32.21 13.95
CA SER A 9 -5.84 31.11 14.78
C SER A 9 -6.03 29.73 14.14
N ALA A 10 -7.20 29.47 13.54
CA ALA A 10 -7.46 28.21 12.83
C ALA A 10 -6.62 28.05 11.55
N ARG A 11 -6.29 29.14 10.85
CA ARG A 11 -5.38 29.12 9.70
C ARG A 11 -3.92 28.93 10.12
N GLU A 12 -3.50 29.55 11.23
CA GLU A 12 -2.17 29.34 11.78
C GLU A 12 -1.96 27.90 12.26
N SER A 13 -2.96 27.28 12.89
CA SER A 13 -2.86 25.89 13.37
C SER A 13 -2.73 24.86 12.25
N ALA A 14 -3.30 25.12 11.06
CA ALA A 14 -3.21 24.25 9.89
C ALA A 14 -2.05 24.60 8.95
N SER A 15 -1.24 25.62 9.28
CA SER A 15 -0.07 26.00 8.48
C SER A 15 1.12 25.08 8.76
N ILE A 16 1.75 24.61 7.70
CA ILE A 16 3.00 23.83 7.74
C ILE A 16 4.12 24.75 7.26
N SER A 17 5.07 25.07 8.15
CA SER A 17 6.27 25.87 7.83
C SER A 17 7.48 24.95 7.82
N ILE A 18 7.93 24.53 6.64
CA ILE A 18 8.94 23.50 6.47
C ILE A 18 10.34 24.08 6.72
N LYS A 19 11.00 23.63 7.78
CA LYS A 19 12.36 24.01 8.15
C LYS A 19 13.41 23.16 7.47
N SER A 20 13.21 21.84 7.46
CA SER A 20 14.16 20.89 6.84
C SER A 20 13.47 19.64 6.34
N VAL A 21 14.11 19.01 5.35
CA VAL A 21 13.76 17.69 4.84
C VAL A 21 15.02 16.84 4.89
N GLN A 22 14.95 15.71 5.57
CA GLN A 22 16.06 14.76 5.71
C GLN A 22 15.66 13.41 5.16
N THR A 23 16.65 12.66 4.71
CA THR A 23 16.45 11.29 4.21
C THR A 23 17.42 10.33 4.91
N TRP A 24 16.95 9.13 5.18
CA TRP A 24 17.73 8.04 5.75
C TRP A 24 17.49 6.77 4.96
N ARG A 25 18.49 5.90 4.92
CA ARG A 25 18.33 4.52 4.45
C ARG A 25 17.97 3.59 5.58
N ALA A 26 17.03 2.70 5.31
CA ALA A 26 16.72 1.57 6.15
C ALA A 26 16.91 0.27 5.37
N VAL A 27 17.47 -0.74 6.03
CA VAL A 27 17.55 -2.10 5.51
C VAL A 27 16.69 -2.98 6.39
N LEU A 28 15.53 -3.37 5.84
CA LEU A 28 14.58 -4.22 6.54
C LEU A 28 14.85 -5.68 6.18
N ARG A 29 15.32 -6.45 7.15
CA ARG A 29 15.63 -7.87 6.97
C ARG A 29 14.37 -8.70 7.06
N ARG A 30 14.30 -9.73 6.22
CA ARG A 30 13.22 -10.72 6.28
C ARG A 30 13.64 -11.94 7.05
N ALA A 31 12.75 -12.44 7.91
CA ALA A 31 12.97 -13.72 8.58
C ALA A 31 13.11 -14.89 7.58
N VAL A 32 12.38 -14.82 6.45
CA VAL A 32 12.42 -15.79 5.36
C VAL A 32 12.32 -15.05 4.02
N ALA A 33 13.20 -15.40 3.07
CA ALA A 33 13.13 -14.87 1.70
C ALA A 33 11.80 -15.23 1.05
N TRP A 34 11.19 -14.25 0.38
CA TRP A 34 9.88 -14.40 -0.22
C TRP A 34 9.96 -14.56 -1.74
N LYS A 35 9.23 -15.53 -2.27
CA LYS A 35 9.27 -15.88 -3.71
C LYS A 35 7.90 -15.69 -4.36
N THR A 36 7.90 -15.06 -5.53
CA THR A 36 6.75 -14.95 -6.45
C THR A 36 7.04 -15.70 -7.76
N ALA A 37 6.08 -15.72 -8.67
CA ALA A 37 6.28 -16.26 -10.02
C ALA A 37 7.40 -15.54 -10.79
N ARG A 38 7.71 -14.27 -10.48
CA ARG A 38 8.63 -13.42 -11.24
C ARG A 38 9.95 -13.13 -10.56
N TYR A 39 10.00 -13.10 -9.22
CA TYR A 39 11.22 -12.72 -8.49
C TYR A 39 11.28 -13.32 -7.09
N THR A 40 12.49 -13.39 -6.56
CA THR A 40 12.75 -13.68 -5.14
C THR A 40 13.18 -12.40 -4.45
N LYS A 41 12.52 -12.04 -3.33
CA LYS A 41 12.88 -10.88 -2.50
C LYS A 41 13.59 -11.33 -1.24
N GLY A 42 14.81 -10.82 -1.06
CA GLY A 42 15.55 -10.83 0.20
C GLY A 42 15.21 -9.60 1.05
N ASP A 43 16.24 -9.02 1.66
CA ASP A 43 16.14 -7.78 2.43
C ASP A 43 15.59 -6.62 1.57
N ILE A 44 14.92 -5.68 2.22
CA ILE A 44 14.33 -4.52 1.57
C ILE A 44 15.19 -3.31 1.91
N GLU A 45 15.75 -2.66 0.88
CA GLU A 45 16.28 -1.31 1.04
C GLU A 45 15.16 -0.31 0.86
N ALA A 46 15.09 0.70 1.73
CA ALA A 46 14.06 1.73 1.71
C ALA A 46 14.65 3.08 2.07
N THR A 47 13.97 4.14 1.65
CA THR A 47 14.25 5.49 2.10
C THR A 47 13.19 5.92 3.11
N VAL A 48 13.60 6.40 4.27
CA VAL A 48 12.75 7.10 5.22
C VAL A 48 12.96 8.59 5.02
N VAL A 49 11.86 9.34 4.97
CA VAL A 49 11.85 10.81 4.84
C VAL A 49 11.37 11.42 6.14
N GLY A 50 12.05 12.43 6.63
CA GLY A 50 11.61 13.26 7.76
C GLY A 50 11.44 14.70 7.31
N ILE A 51 10.26 15.26 7.52
CA ILE A 51 9.96 16.68 7.29
C ILE A 51 9.78 17.35 8.65
N THR A 52 10.66 18.30 8.96
CA THR A 52 10.62 19.06 10.22
C THR A 52 10.04 20.44 9.96
N ASP A 53 9.06 20.84 10.76
CA ASP A 53 8.55 22.20 10.72
C ASP A 53 9.33 23.17 11.63
N THR A 54 8.95 24.45 11.63
CA THR A 54 9.59 25.47 12.46
C THR A 54 9.35 25.29 13.96
N ASP A 55 8.32 24.53 14.34
CA ASP A 55 8.00 24.21 15.74
C ASP A 55 8.79 22.98 16.24
N GLY A 56 9.58 22.36 15.36
CA GLY A 56 10.40 21.18 15.66
C GLY A 56 9.63 19.86 15.59
N ILE A 57 8.39 19.89 15.12
CA ILE A 57 7.61 18.67 14.90
C ILE A 57 8.12 17.95 13.66
N VAL A 58 8.29 16.63 13.73
CA VAL A 58 8.78 15.81 12.61
C VAL A 58 7.69 14.86 12.15
N GLY A 59 7.36 14.95 10.88
CA GLY A 59 6.56 13.94 10.19
C GLY A 59 7.44 12.99 9.39
N TYR A 60 7.10 11.70 9.38
CA TYR A 60 7.87 10.66 8.71
C TYR A 60 7.09 10.04 7.56
N GLY A 61 7.82 9.70 6.49
CA GLY A 61 7.30 8.96 5.35
C GLY A 61 8.29 7.89 4.90
N TYR A 62 7.78 6.90 4.18
CA TYR A 62 8.51 5.71 3.77
C TYR A 62 8.39 5.47 2.27
N MET A 63 9.53 5.34 1.59
CA MET A 63 9.60 4.94 0.19
C MET A 63 10.03 3.48 0.10
N PRO A 64 9.12 2.55 -0.24
CA PRO A 64 9.51 1.18 -0.48
C PRO A 64 10.35 1.08 -1.75
N SER A 65 11.51 0.46 -1.67
CA SER A 65 12.35 0.24 -2.85
C SER A 65 11.77 -0.88 -3.73
N MET A 66 11.01 -0.50 -4.72
CA MET A 66 10.40 -1.42 -5.67
C MET A 66 10.89 -1.13 -7.09
N SER A 67 12.03 -1.71 -7.46
CA SER A 67 12.63 -1.54 -8.79
C SER A 67 11.70 -1.91 -9.96
N ILE A 68 10.68 -2.74 -9.70
CA ILE A 68 9.66 -3.09 -10.72
C ILE A 68 8.77 -1.91 -11.14
N VAL A 69 8.75 -0.83 -10.37
CA VAL A 69 8.08 0.43 -10.73
C VAL A 69 9.07 1.54 -11.08
N GLY A 70 10.35 1.20 -11.23
CA GLY A 70 11.37 2.10 -11.79
C GLY A 70 12.03 3.06 -10.81
N GLU A 71 11.76 2.94 -9.49
CA GLU A 71 12.38 3.79 -8.48
C GLU A 71 13.27 2.97 -7.53
N SER A 72 14.33 3.61 -7.03
CA SER A 72 15.26 3.05 -6.06
C SER A 72 15.51 4.05 -4.93
N PRO A 73 16.03 3.63 -3.76
CA PRO A 73 16.39 4.56 -2.69
C PRO A 73 17.31 5.67 -3.18
N LEU A 74 18.31 5.31 -3.96
CA LEU A 74 19.28 6.27 -4.49
C LEU A 74 18.65 7.32 -5.41
N SER A 75 17.79 6.88 -6.34
CA SER A 75 17.09 7.82 -7.24
C SER A 75 16.15 8.74 -6.45
N SER A 76 15.42 8.22 -5.49
CA SER A 76 14.49 9.00 -4.66
C SER A 76 15.23 10.02 -3.80
N GLU A 77 16.31 9.62 -3.12
CA GLU A 77 17.13 10.54 -2.32
C GLU A 77 17.65 11.71 -3.17
N SER A 78 18.18 11.40 -4.36
CA SER A 78 18.67 12.42 -5.30
C SER A 78 17.56 13.36 -5.75
N LEU A 79 16.39 12.84 -6.11
CA LEU A 79 15.24 13.64 -6.53
C LEU A 79 14.68 14.50 -5.39
N ILE A 80 14.61 13.97 -4.18
CA ILE A 80 14.17 14.72 -3.00
C ILE A 80 15.11 15.89 -2.77
N GLN A 81 16.42 15.65 -2.70
CA GLN A 81 17.40 16.70 -2.38
C GLN A 81 17.52 17.73 -3.51
N ALA A 82 17.57 17.30 -4.77
CA ALA A 82 17.82 18.18 -5.89
C ALA A 82 16.60 18.98 -6.35
N LEU A 83 15.41 18.40 -6.27
CA LEU A 83 14.18 18.99 -6.84
C LEU A 83 13.13 19.36 -5.81
N LEU A 84 12.89 18.50 -4.78
CA LEU A 84 11.76 18.69 -3.87
C LEU A 84 12.12 19.59 -2.69
N VAL A 85 13.31 19.43 -2.11
CA VAL A 85 13.77 20.32 -1.02
C VAL A 85 13.75 21.79 -1.43
N PRO A 86 14.25 22.22 -2.61
CA PRO A 86 14.23 23.62 -3.03
C PRO A 86 12.84 24.26 -3.10
N VAL A 87 11.79 23.47 -3.40
CA VAL A 87 10.42 24.01 -3.52
C VAL A 87 9.63 23.93 -2.21
N MET A 88 10.14 23.24 -1.21
CA MET A 88 9.46 23.06 0.08
C MET A 88 10.14 23.79 1.25
N LYS A 89 11.48 23.74 1.32
CA LYS A 89 12.26 24.27 2.45
C LYS A 89 12.09 25.78 2.60
N ASP A 90 12.03 26.24 3.86
CA ASP A 90 11.89 27.66 4.24
C ASP A 90 10.60 28.33 3.69
N ARG A 91 9.59 27.50 3.37
CA ARG A 91 8.28 27.95 2.91
C ARG A 91 7.17 27.52 3.86
N SER A 92 6.08 28.27 3.85
CA SER A 92 4.87 28.00 4.63
C SER A 92 3.70 27.73 3.70
N PHE A 93 2.90 26.72 4.05
CA PHE A 93 1.75 26.29 3.28
C PHE A 93 0.55 26.10 4.20
N VAL A 94 -0.63 26.46 3.74
CA VAL A 94 -1.88 26.17 4.45
C VAL A 94 -2.40 24.80 3.97
N GLY A 95 -2.17 23.79 4.80
CA GLY A 95 -2.50 22.39 4.46
C GLY A 95 -1.50 21.74 3.51
N ILE A 96 -1.80 20.53 3.07
CA ILE A 96 -0.88 19.65 2.31
C ILE A 96 -0.98 19.89 0.79
N GLN A 97 -2.17 20.14 0.25
CA GLN A 97 -2.39 20.28 -1.21
C GLN A 97 -1.49 21.33 -1.88
N PRO A 98 -1.27 22.52 -1.30
CA PRO A 98 -0.36 23.49 -1.92
C PRO A 98 1.08 22.99 -2.03
N VAL A 99 1.57 22.22 -1.05
CA VAL A 99 2.91 21.59 -1.11
C VAL A 99 2.97 20.58 -2.24
N LEU A 100 1.97 19.71 -2.34
CA LEU A 100 1.92 18.67 -3.39
C LEU A 100 1.84 19.27 -4.80
N ARG A 101 1.19 20.42 -4.97
CA ARG A 101 1.19 21.12 -6.26
C ARG A 101 2.57 21.60 -6.68
N GLU A 102 3.37 22.11 -5.74
CA GLU A 102 4.77 22.49 -6.00
C GLU A 102 5.60 21.26 -6.39
N VAL A 103 5.42 20.14 -5.66
CA VAL A 103 6.08 18.86 -5.95
C VAL A 103 5.72 18.36 -7.37
N GLU A 104 4.44 18.42 -7.75
CA GLU A 104 3.98 17.99 -9.07
C GLU A 104 4.55 18.85 -10.22
N GLN A 105 4.82 20.13 -9.98
CA GLN A 105 5.37 21.03 -11.01
C GLN A 105 6.83 20.71 -11.34
N VAL A 106 7.60 20.17 -10.40
CA VAL A 106 9.02 19.93 -10.57
C VAL A 106 9.40 18.47 -10.82
N LEU A 107 8.49 17.53 -10.49
CA LEU A 107 8.76 16.10 -10.60
C LEU A 107 7.59 15.38 -11.27
N GLY A 108 7.75 14.93 -12.52
CA GLY A 108 6.80 14.07 -13.22
C GLY A 108 6.96 12.60 -12.79
N GLY A 109 5.87 11.81 -12.74
CA GLY A 109 5.92 10.40 -12.33
C GLY A 109 6.46 10.22 -10.90
N ASN A 110 7.37 9.28 -10.70
CA ASN A 110 8.07 9.04 -9.42
C ASN A 110 7.11 8.93 -8.23
N PHE A 111 6.11 8.07 -8.36
CA PHE A 111 4.99 8.00 -7.42
C PHE A 111 5.40 7.53 -6.02
N GLN A 112 6.40 6.63 -5.90
CA GLN A 112 6.89 6.20 -4.60
C GLN A 112 7.59 7.33 -3.84
N THR A 113 8.42 8.12 -4.55
CA THR A 113 9.09 9.31 -3.99
C THR A 113 8.06 10.34 -3.51
N LYS A 114 7.03 10.61 -4.32
CA LYS A 114 5.94 11.53 -3.95
C LYS A 114 5.11 11.02 -2.79
N PHE A 115 4.84 9.72 -2.75
CA PHE A 115 4.14 9.08 -1.65
C PHE A 115 4.86 9.31 -0.31
N ALA A 116 6.19 9.10 -0.26
CA ALA A 116 6.96 9.30 0.96
C ALA A 116 6.91 10.76 1.45
N ILE A 117 6.92 11.73 0.55
CA ILE A 117 6.75 13.16 0.89
C ILE A 117 5.33 13.41 1.41
N GLU A 118 4.31 12.91 0.72
CA GLU A 118 2.91 13.10 1.14
C GLU A 118 2.64 12.46 2.48
N GLU A 119 3.14 11.24 2.73
CA GLU A 119 3.01 10.55 4.01
C GLU A 119 3.66 11.34 5.15
N ALA A 120 4.88 11.84 4.95
CA ALA A 120 5.57 12.68 5.94
C ALA A 120 4.79 13.96 6.24
N LEU A 121 4.18 14.59 5.24
CA LEU A 121 3.35 15.78 5.42
C LEU A 121 2.05 15.47 6.19
N TRP A 122 1.42 14.33 5.93
CA TRP A 122 0.23 13.90 6.67
C TRP A 122 0.56 13.60 8.13
N ASP A 123 1.66 12.91 8.39
CA ASP A 123 2.12 12.62 9.76
C ASP A 123 2.43 13.92 10.52
N LEU A 124 3.16 14.85 9.87
CA LEU A 124 3.47 16.15 10.41
C LEU A 124 2.20 16.95 10.77
N LEU A 125 1.26 17.09 9.83
CA LEU A 125 0.04 17.85 10.05
C LEU A 125 -0.82 17.23 11.16
N ALA A 126 -0.96 15.91 11.17
CA ALA A 126 -1.73 15.21 12.19
C ALA A 126 -1.10 15.35 13.59
N LYS A 127 0.22 15.29 13.71
CA LYS A 127 0.96 15.57 14.95
C LYS A 127 0.78 17.03 15.38
N LYS A 128 0.88 17.97 14.46
CA LYS A 128 0.70 19.41 14.74
C LYS A 128 -0.71 19.71 15.26
N LEU A 129 -1.70 19.09 14.69
CA LEU A 129 -3.11 19.22 15.09
C LEU A 129 -3.49 18.31 16.28
N GLN A 130 -2.53 17.59 16.86
CA GLN A 130 -2.73 16.67 18.00
C GLN A 130 -3.89 15.68 17.77
N THR A 131 -3.98 15.11 16.56
CA THR A 131 -5.05 14.19 16.20
C THR A 131 -4.53 13.00 15.39
N PRO A 132 -5.15 11.81 15.45
CA PRO A 132 -4.82 10.70 14.52
C PRO A 132 -5.12 11.10 13.09
N LEU A 133 -4.32 10.61 12.14
CA LEU A 133 -4.50 10.90 10.72
C LEU A 133 -5.92 10.63 10.22
N VAL A 134 -6.54 9.54 10.65
CA VAL A 134 -7.89 9.17 10.20
C VAL A 134 -8.92 10.29 10.37
N ASN A 135 -8.79 11.13 11.40
CA ASN A 135 -9.69 12.26 11.64
C ASN A 135 -9.55 13.37 10.58
N LEU A 136 -8.36 13.52 10.00
CA LEU A 136 -8.10 14.52 8.95
C LEU A 136 -8.57 14.08 7.56
N ILE A 137 -8.81 12.78 7.39
CA ILE A 137 -9.21 12.20 6.10
C ILE A 137 -10.67 11.74 6.05
N GLY A 138 -11.48 12.25 6.97
CA GLY A 138 -12.94 12.04 6.97
C GLY A 138 -13.48 11.25 8.15
N GLY A 139 -12.62 10.77 9.05
CA GLY A 139 -12.99 9.96 10.21
C GLY A 139 -12.98 8.47 9.94
N ALA A 140 -13.10 7.68 11.01
CA ALA A 140 -13.06 6.23 10.94
C ALA A 140 -14.46 5.63 10.75
N CYS A 141 -14.66 4.87 9.68
CA CYS A 141 -15.84 4.01 9.49
C CYS A 141 -15.70 2.71 10.30
N ARG A 142 -14.46 2.34 10.69
CA ARG A 142 -14.14 1.19 11.54
C ARG A 142 -12.88 1.47 12.37
N LEU A 143 -12.82 0.94 13.59
CA LEU A 143 -11.67 1.08 14.48
C LEU A 143 -10.75 -0.13 14.46
N GLU A 144 -11.19 -1.23 13.85
CA GLU A 144 -10.41 -2.44 13.60
C GLU A 144 -10.52 -2.78 12.12
N VAL A 145 -9.37 -2.98 11.49
CA VAL A 145 -9.26 -3.32 10.06
C VAL A 145 -8.84 -4.78 9.97
N PRO A 146 -9.69 -5.66 9.42
CA PRO A 146 -9.29 -7.03 9.15
C PRO A 146 -8.14 -7.05 8.14
N VAL A 147 -7.12 -7.86 8.41
CA VAL A 147 -5.96 -7.98 7.53
C VAL A 147 -5.87 -9.36 6.91
N MET A 148 -5.22 -9.41 5.76
CA MET A 148 -4.90 -10.66 5.09
C MET A 148 -3.40 -10.95 5.14
N ARG A 149 -3.07 -12.23 4.93
CA ARG A 149 -1.68 -12.67 4.73
C ARG A 149 -1.53 -13.38 3.39
N MET A 150 -0.41 -13.08 2.78
CA MET A 150 -0.01 -13.68 1.52
C MET A 150 0.86 -14.91 1.77
N LEU A 151 0.53 -16.00 1.09
CA LEU A 151 1.29 -17.24 1.09
C LEU A 151 2.30 -17.20 -0.06
N GLY A 152 3.58 -17.32 0.26
CA GLY A 152 4.65 -17.39 -0.73
C GLY A 152 4.59 -18.68 -1.56
N LEU A 153 5.32 -18.68 -2.68
CA LEU A 153 5.42 -19.88 -3.53
C LEU A 153 6.22 -20.97 -2.80
N LYS A 154 5.50 -21.96 -2.28
CA LYS A 154 6.02 -23.16 -1.62
C LYS A 154 5.35 -24.41 -2.23
N PRO A 155 5.83 -25.63 -1.96
CA PRO A 155 5.08 -26.84 -2.29
C PRO A 155 3.64 -26.77 -1.76
N PRO A 156 2.65 -27.33 -2.49
CA PRO A 156 1.22 -27.22 -2.11
C PRO A 156 0.91 -27.63 -0.68
N GLN A 157 1.56 -28.68 -0.18
CA GLN A 157 1.43 -29.15 1.19
C GLN A 157 1.90 -28.13 2.23
N GLU A 158 3.05 -27.51 2.00
CA GLU A 158 3.62 -26.48 2.90
C GLU A 158 2.77 -25.20 2.87
N THR A 159 2.27 -24.81 1.69
CA THR A 159 1.36 -23.66 1.54
C THR A 159 0.07 -23.88 2.33
N ALA A 160 -0.51 -25.09 2.28
CA ALA A 160 -1.71 -25.41 3.06
C ALA A 160 -1.45 -25.42 4.58
N ALA A 161 -0.31 -25.94 5.01
CA ALA A 161 0.07 -25.91 6.43
C ALA A 161 0.27 -24.49 6.95
N GLU A 162 0.90 -23.61 6.15
CA GLU A 162 1.06 -22.19 6.50
C GLU A 162 -0.31 -21.48 6.55
N ALA A 163 -1.19 -21.75 5.59
CA ALA A 163 -2.56 -21.21 5.58
C ALA A 163 -3.31 -21.58 6.87
N LYS A 164 -3.21 -22.85 7.30
CA LYS A 164 -3.81 -23.28 8.55
C LYS A 164 -3.25 -22.53 9.76
N ALA A 165 -1.94 -22.40 9.84
CA ALA A 165 -1.29 -21.67 10.93
C ALA A 165 -1.75 -20.19 11.01
N LEU A 166 -1.97 -19.55 9.87
CA LEU A 166 -2.52 -18.19 9.81
C LEU A 166 -3.98 -18.15 10.30
N VAL A 167 -4.82 -19.10 9.86
CA VAL A 167 -6.21 -19.18 10.31
C VAL A 167 -6.30 -19.44 11.83
N ASP A 168 -5.42 -20.30 12.36
CA ASP A 168 -5.32 -20.57 13.82
C ASP A 168 -4.89 -19.31 14.60
N ARG A 169 -4.15 -18.37 13.97
CA ARG A 169 -3.82 -17.04 14.52
C ARG A 169 -4.94 -16.00 14.34
N GLY A 170 -6.10 -16.39 13.81
CA GLY A 170 -7.27 -15.53 13.67
C GLY A 170 -7.43 -14.84 12.30
N TYR A 171 -6.51 -15.05 11.34
CA TYR A 171 -6.69 -14.52 9.99
C TYR A 171 -7.92 -15.13 9.32
N ARG A 172 -8.71 -14.30 8.65
CA ARG A 172 -9.93 -14.72 7.92
C ARG A 172 -9.85 -14.43 6.43
N HIS A 173 -8.69 -13.95 5.97
CA HIS A 173 -8.36 -13.79 4.55
C HIS A 173 -6.91 -14.23 4.32
N VAL A 174 -6.73 -15.19 3.42
CA VAL A 174 -5.41 -15.64 2.94
C VAL A 174 -5.35 -15.54 1.43
N LYS A 175 -4.19 -15.18 0.89
CA LYS A 175 -3.94 -15.03 -0.54
C LYS A 175 -2.86 -16.01 -1.01
N VAL A 176 -3.16 -16.83 -2.01
CA VAL A 176 -2.18 -17.74 -2.63
C VAL A 176 -1.61 -17.13 -3.91
N LYS A 177 -0.34 -17.42 -4.19
CA LYS A 177 0.28 -17.07 -5.47
C LYS A 177 0.10 -18.21 -6.47
N ILE A 178 -0.36 -17.87 -7.67
CA ILE A 178 -0.54 -18.75 -8.82
C ILE A 178 0.24 -18.22 -10.03
N GLY A 179 0.24 -18.91 -11.15
CA GLY A 179 0.88 -18.44 -12.39
C GLY A 179 2.28 -19.02 -12.63
N VAL A 180 2.61 -20.15 -12.01
CA VAL A 180 3.89 -20.85 -12.22
C VAL A 180 3.70 -22.07 -13.11
N ASP A 181 2.76 -22.92 -12.76
CA ASP A 181 2.43 -24.16 -13.44
C ASP A 181 0.98 -24.52 -13.14
N GLU A 182 0.19 -24.79 -14.16
CA GLU A 182 -1.26 -25.03 -14.03
C GLU A 182 -1.56 -26.14 -13.02
N LYS A 183 -0.90 -27.30 -13.14
CA LYS A 183 -1.16 -28.45 -12.26
C LYS A 183 -0.87 -28.12 -10.81
N ARG A 184 0.26 -27.44 -10.55
CA ARG A 184 0.67 -27.00 -9.23
C ARG A 184 -0.30 -25.96 -8.68
N ASP A 185 -0.70 -24.99 -9.50
CA ASP A 185 -1.60 -23.90 -9.09
C ASP A 185 -2.97 -24.46 -8.67
N LEU A 186 -3.53 -25.37 -9.47
CA LEU A 186 -4.77 -26.07 -9.17
C LEU A 186 -4.67 -26.90 -7.88
N GLU A 187 -3.58 -27.64 -7.70
CA GLU A 187 -3.35 -28.44 -6.50
C GLU A 187 -3.21 -27.53 -5.26
N THR A 188 -2.43 -26.43 -5.38
CA THR A 188 -2.21 -25.52 -4.26
C THR A 188 -3.52 -24.90 -3.77
N VAL A 189 -4.31 -24.33 -4.69
CA VAL A 189 -5.57 -23.66 -4.33
C VAL A 189 -6.55 -24.64 -3.70
N ARG A 190 -6.75 -25.82 -4.30
CA ARG A 190 -7.66 -26.85 -3.76
C ARG A 190 -7.22 -27.31 -2.37
N ARG A 191 -5.94 -27.63 -2.21
CA ARG A 191 -5.40 -28.10 -0.94
C ARG A 191 -5.48 -27.04 0.17
N VAL A 192 -5.24 -25.78 -0.17
CA VAL A 192 -5.45 -24.68 0.78
C VAL A 192 -6.92 -24.59 1.17
N ARG A 193 -7.85 -24.60 0.20
CA ARG A 193 -9.30 -24.54 0.48
C ARG A 193 -9.75 -25.69 1.40
N ASP A 194 -9.35 -26.92 1.07
CA ASP A 194 -9.68 -28.11 1.86
C ASP A 194 -9.17 -28.00 3.30
N THR A 195 -8.04 -27.30 3.49
CA THR A 195 -7.37 -27.15 4.80
C THR A 195 -8.00 -26.05 5.66
N ILE A 196 -8.38 -24.91 5.06
CA ILE A 196 -8.87 -23.74 5.81
C ILE A 196 -10.40 -23.68 5.92
N GLY A 197 -11.12 -24.55 5.21
CA GLY A 197 -12.60 -24.57 5.20
C GLY A 197 -13.22 -23.45 4.37
N GLU A 198 -14.54 -23.39 4.28
CA GLU A 198 -15.30 -22.48 3.41
C GLU A 198 -15.46 -21.07 4.00
N ASP A 199 -15.35 -20.92 5.32
CA ASP A 199 -15.62 -19.65 6.03
C ASP A 199 -14.46 -18.64 5.91
N VAL A 200 -13.28 -19.08 5.43
CA VAL A 200 -12.10 -18.23 5.23
C VAL A 200 -12.12 -17.69 3.81
N PHE A 201 -12.00 -16.37 3.67
CA PHE A 201 -11.87 -15.73 2.36
C PHE A 201 -10.53 -16.15 1.72
N LEU A 202 -10.59 -16.86 0.61
CA LEU A 202 -9.43 -17.29 -0.16
C LEU A 202 -9.34 -16.49 -1.44
N SER A 203 -8.24 -15.79 -1.64
CA SER A 203 -7.94 -15.10 -2.91
C SER A 203 -6.71 -15.70 -3.59
N ALA A 204 -6.59 -15.50 -4.89
CA ALA A 204 -5.43 -15.89 -5.66
C ALA A 204 -4.84 -14.70 -6.42
N ASP A 205 -3.51 -14.64 -6.51
CA ASP A 205 -2.81 -13.58 -7.25
C ASP A 205 -1.89 -14.21 -8.29
N ALA A 206 -2.14 -13.90 -9.55
CA ALA A 206 -1.40 -14.41 -10.68
C ALA A 206 -0.23 -13.51 -11.10
N ASN A 207 -0.14 -12.29 -10.59
CA ASN A 207 0.91 -11.31 -10.94
C ASN A 207 1.17 -11.23 -12.46
N GLN A 208 0.11 -11.16 -13.27
CA GLN A 208 0.18 -11.02 -14.74
C GLN A 208 0.75 -12.26 -15.46
N ALA A 209 0.62 -13.46 -14.89
CA ALA A 209 1.34 -14.63 -15.41
C ALA A 209 0.70 -15.25 -16.65
N TYR A 210 -0.62 -15.13 -16.83
CA TYR A 210 -1.35 -15.84 -17.85
C TYR A 210 -1.61 -15.03 -19.12
N ALA A 211 -1.71 -15.75 -20.26
CA ALA A 211 -2.46 -15.25 -21.42
C ALA A 211 -3.98 -15.31 -21.13
N PRO A 212 -4.83 -14.46 -21.75
CA PRO A 212 -6.26 -14.41 -21.43
C PRO A 212 -7.00 -15.76 -21.50
N MET A 213 -6.78 -16.52 -22.55
CA MET A 213 -7.38 -17.86 -22.71
C MET A 213 -6.90 -18.87 -21.68
N GLU A 214 -5.64 -18.77 -21.29
CA GLU A 214 -5.05 -19.60 -20.25
C GLU A 214 -5.65 -19.27 -18.87
N ALA A 215 -5.76 -17.97 -18.54
CA ALA A 215 -6.41 -17.53 -17.33
C ALA A 215 -7.83 -18.10 -17.20
N VAL A 216 -8.64 -17.98 -18.27
CA VAL A 216 -10.01 -18.55 -18.28
C VAL A 216 -9.99 -20.06 -18.04
N ARG A 217 -9.10 -20.79 -18.72
CA ARG A 217 -8.98 -22.24 -18.57
C ARG A 217 -8.62 -22.66 -17.15
N VAL A 218 -7.64 -21.99 -16.53
CA VAL A 218 -7.20 -22.29 -15.16
C VAL A 218 -8.28 -21.93 -14.16
N LEU A 219 -8.85 -20.72 -14.25
CA LEU A 219 -9.80 -20.21 -13.28
C LEU A 219 -11.13 -21.00 -13.30
N ARG A 220 -11.60 -21.46 -14.47
CA ARG A 220 -12.76 -22.36 -14.55
C ARG A 220 -12.55 -23.69 -13.83
N GLN A 221 -11.34 -24.22 -13.81
CA GLN A 221 -11.03 -25.43 -13.06
C GLN A 221 -10.96 -25.19 -11.53
N LEU A 222 -10.92 -23.93 -11.10
CA LEU A 222 -10.92 -23.50 -9.69
C LEU A 222 -12.30 -23.02 -9.19
N GLU A 223 -13.37 -23.09 -10.00
CA GLU A 223 -14.69 -22.63 -9.59
C GLU A 223 -15.18 -23.31 -8.29
N ASN A 224 -14.90 -24.61 -8.14
CA ASN A 224 -15.26 -25.37 -6.93
C ASN A 224 -14.36 -25.07 -5.71
N ALA A 225 -13.31 -24.26 -5.87
CA ALA A 225 -12.45 -23.86 -4.77
C ALA A 225 -12.97 -22.60 -4.05
N ASN A 226 -14.14 -22.09 -4.45
CA ASN A 226 -14.79 -20.94 -3.83
C ASN A 226 -13.83 -19.77 -3.60
N LEU A 227 -13.06 -19.40 -4.68
CA LEU A 227 -12.20 -18.22 -4.63
C LEU A 227 -13.07 -16.97 -4.54
N GLY A 228 -12.83 -16.15 -3.54
CA GLY A 228 -13.53 -14.86 -3.37
C GLY A 228 -13.02 -13.79 -4.34
N LEU A 229 -11.81 -13.98 -4.91
CA LEU A 229 -11.13 -12.97 -5.72
C LEU A 229 -9.94 -13.57 -6.47
N VAL A 230 -9.70 -13.10 -7.71
CA VAL A 230 -8.44 -13.31 -8.44
C VAL A 230 -7.82 -11.98 -8.86
N GLU A 231 -6.58 -11.77 -8.43
CA GLU A 231 -5.82 -10.54 -8.68
C GLU A 231 -4.95 -10.67 -9.92
N GLN A 232 -5.01 -9.67 -10.78
CA GLN A 232 -4.21 -9.41 -12.00
C GLN A 232 -3.83 -10.69 -12.78
N PRO A 233 -4.79 -11.41 -13.36
CA PRO A 233 -4.50 -12.64 -14.07
C PRO A 233 -3.66 -12.45 -15.34
N VAL A 234 -3.83 -11.33 -16.05
CA VAL A 234 -3.15 -11.02 -17.31
C VAL A 234 -2.27 -9.78 -17.20
N ARG A 235 -1.47 -9.51 -18.22
CA ARG A 235 -0.55 -8.35 -18.27
C ARG A 235 -1.26 -7.05 -17.94
N ARG A 236 -0.57 -6.15 -17.22
CA ARG A 236 -1.08 -4.85 -16.75
C ARG A 236 -1.59 -3.94 -17.87
N ASP A 237 -1.01 -4.05 -19.05
CA ASP A 237 -1.35 -3.26 -20.24
C ASP A 237 -2.44 -3.90 -21.11
N ASP A 238 -2.87 -5.14 -20.82
CA ASP A 238 -3.91 -5.87 -21.56
C ASP A 238 -5.30 -5.71 -20.92
N VAL A 239 -5.85 -4.48 -20.98
CA VAL A 239 -7.19 -4.20 -20.47
C VAL A 239 -8.28 -5.01 -21.17
N ARG A 240 -8.11 -5.30 -22.49
CA ARG A 240 -9.06 -6.13 -23.23
C ARG A 240 -9.01 -7.60 -22.81
N GLY A 241 -7.81 -8.12 -22.60
CA GLY A 241 -7.62 -9.46 -22.04
C GLY A 241 -8.18 -9.58 -20.63
N MET A 242 -8.03 -8.55 -19.80
CA MET A 242 -8.62 -8.51 -18.48
C MET A 242 -10.16 -8.56 -18.55
N ALA A 243 -10.78 -7.75 -19.43
CA ALA A 243 -12.23 -7.77 -19.68
C ALA A 243 -12.71 -9.13 -20.20
N PHE A 244 -11.94 -9.75 -21.11
CA PHE A 244 -12.24 -11.08 -21.63
C PHE A 244 -12.22 -12.13 -20.51
N VAL A 245 -11.22 -12.12 -19.63
CA VAL A 245 -11.17 -13.04 -18.48
C VAL A 245 -12.39 -12.84 -17.61
N ARG A 246 -12.66 -11.61 -17.18
CA ARG A 246 -13.80 -11.28 -16.31
C ARG A 246 -15.14 -11.77 -16.87
N GLN A 247 -15.37 -11.63 -18.17
CA GLN A 247 -16.61 -12.07 -18.82
C GLN A 247 -16.78 -13.59 -18.91
N ASN A 248 -15.68 -14.34 -18.76
CA ASN A 248 -15.64 -15.79 -18.99
C ASN A 248 -15.40 -16.63 -17.73
N VAL A 249 -15.34 -16.02 -16.54
CA VAL A 249 -15.20 -16.71 -15.26
C VAL A 249 -16.25 -16.21 -14.26
N SER A 250 -16.58 -17.02 -13.25
CA SER A 250 -17.53 -16.66 -12.19
C SER A 250 -16.87 -15.94 -11.01
N VAL A 251 -15.57 -16.13 -10.82
CA VAL A 251 -14.82 -15.50 -9.73
C VAL A 251 -14.60 -14.01 -10.02
N PRO A 252 -14.75 -13.12 -9.02
CA PRO A 252 -14.45 -11.69 -9.18
C PRO A 252 -13.00 -11.45 -9.58
N ILE A 253 -12.78 -10.52 -10.51
CA ILE A 253 -11.46 -10.16 -11.03
C ILE A 253 -11.05 -8.79 -10.47
N MET A 254 -9.86 -8.71 -9.88
CA MET A 254 -9.27 -7.50 -9.34
C MET A 254 -8.12 -7.01 -10.21
N ALA A 255 -8.12 -5.71 -10.51
CA ALA A 255 -6.99 -5.04 -11.13
C ALA A 255 -6.02 -4.54 -10.04
N ASP A 256 -4.71 -4.79 -10.22
CA ASP A 256 -3.62 -4.30 -9.37
C ASP A 256 -2.61 -3.51 -10.21
N GLU A 257 -1.67 -4.20 -10.85
CA GLU A 257 -0.58 -3.53 -11.57
C GLU A 257 -1.07 -2.67 -12.74
N GLY A 258 -2.28 -2.92 -13.23
CA GLY A 258 -2.93 -2.13 -14.30
C GLY A 258 -3.42 -0.76 -13.86
N ILE A 259 -3.47 -0.46 -12.56
CA ILE A 259 -4.04 0.79 -12.02
C ILE A 259 -2.97 1.55 -11.25
N GLU A 260 -2.60 2.72 -11.74
CA GLU A 260 -1.73 3.69 -11.05
C GLU A 260 -2.41 5.06 -10.87
N THR A 261 -3.42 5.34 -11.72
CA THR A 261 -4.13 6.62 -11.73
C THR A 261 -5.65 6.42 -11.81
N ALA A 262 -6.41 7.46 -11.48
CA ALA A 262 -7.86 7.47 -11.68
C ALA A 262 -8.26 7.29 -13.16
N THR A 263 -7.41 7.76 -14.09
CA THR A 263 -7.61 7.54 -15.53
C THR A 263 -7.49 6.06 -15.91
N ASP A 264 -6.55 5.32 -15.29
CA ASP A 264 -6.44 3.88 -15.54
C ASP A 264 -7.67 3.15 -14.98
N ALA A 265 -8.16 3.55 -13.81
CA ALA A 265 -9.39 3.01 -13.23
C ALA A 265 -10.59 3.23 -14.18
N LEU A 266 -10.77 4.44 -14.70
CA LEU A 266 -11.83 4.74 -15.67
C LEU A 266 -11.73 3.86 -16.92
N ARG A 267 -10.54 3.69 -17.50
CA ARG A 267 -10.33 2.81 -18.67
C ARG A 267 -10.72 1.36 -18.40
N HIS A 268 -10.40 0.84 -17.21
CA HIS A 268 -10.78 -0.52 -16.83
C HIS A 268 -12.28 -0.65 -16.57
N ILE A 269 -12.91 0.38 -15.99
CA ILE A 269 -14.37 0.43 -15.77
C ILE A 269 -15.10 0.46 -17.11
N GLU A 270 -14.71 1.34 -18.02
CA GLU A 270 -15.32 1.46 -19.37
C GLU A 270 -15.19 0.18 -20.18
N ALA A 271 -14.08 -0.52 -20.04
CA ALA A 271 -13.86 -1.81 -20.70
C ALA A 271 -14.57 -2.98 -20.01
N GLY A 272 -15.17 -2.78 -18.82
CA GLY A 272 -15.72 -3.87 -18.00
C GLY A 272 -14.64 -4.89 -17.56
N ALA A 273 -13.45 -4.40 -17.23
CA ALA A 273 -12.26 -5.23 -17.04
C ALA A 273 -12.00 -5.67 -15.58
N MET A 274 -12.79 -5.18 -14.61
CA MET A 274 -12.58 -5.51 -13.20
C MET A 274 -13.87 -5.46 -12.40
N ASP A 275 -13.92 -6.24 -11.31
CA ASP A 275 -14.95 -6.21 -10.26
C ASP A 275 -14.43 -5.50 -8.99
N ALA A 276 -13.10 -5.47 -8.85
CA ALA A 276 -12.43 -4.83 -7.73
C ALA A 276 -11.12 -4.17 -8.18
N VAL A 277 -10.62 -3.24 -7.37
CA VAL A 277 -9.32 -2.58 -7.53
C VAL A 277 -8.46 -2.80 -6.28
N SER A 278 -7.16 -3.06 -6.47
CA SER A 278 -6.16 -3.08 -5.40
C SER A 278 -5.49 -1.70 -5.31
N ILE A 279 -5.87 -0.92 -4.31
CA ILE A 279 -5.26 0.39 -4.05
C ILE A 279 -4.00 0.20 -3.20
N LYS A 280 -2.86 0.62 -3.73
CA LYS A 280 -1.57 0.66 -3.05
C LYS A 280 -1.09 2.11 -3.05
N LEU A 281 -1.24 2.82 -1.93
CA LEU A 281 -0.98 4.26 -1.85
C LEU A 281 0.42 4.62 -2.34
N TRP A 282 1.42 3.80 -2.01
CA TRP A 282 2.80 3.99 -2.43
C TRP A 282 3.00 3.89 -3.96
N LYS A 283 2.23 3.03 -4.62
CA LYS A 283 2.28 2.86 -6.08
C LYS A 283 1.57 4.01 -6.81
N MET A 284 0.54 4.55 -6.19
CA MET A 284 -0.32 5.58 -6.78
C MET A 284 0.18 7.01 -6.51
N GLY A 285 1.16 7.16 -5.61
CA GLY A 285 1.77 8.47 -5.30
C GLY A 285 1.09 9.23 -4.18
N GLY A 286 0.29 8.56 -3.34
CA GLY A 286 -0.21 9.12 -2.09
C GLY A 286 -1.69 8.88 -1.80
N LEU A 287 -2.10 9.41 -0.66
CA LEU A 287 -3.44 9.28 -0.11
C LEU A 287 -4.49 10.01 -0.97
N TYR A 288 -4.17 11.20 -1.48
CA TYR A 288 -5.09 11.96 -2.34
C TYR A 288 -5.43 11.17 -3.60
N ARG A 289 -4.42 10.64 -4.29
CA ARG A 289 -4.62 9.83 -5.51
C ARG A 289 -5.33 8.53 -5.21
N GLY A 290 -5.02 7.88 -4.09
CA GLY A 290 -5.74 6.68 -3.63
C GLY A 290 -7.23 6.95 -3.39
N ARG A 291 -7.58 8.09 -2.81
CA ARG A 291 -8.97 8.51 -2.61
C ARG A 291 -9.69 8.82 -3.92
N ASP A 292 -9.02 9.45 -4.88
CA ASP A 292 -9.60 9.72 -6.20
C ASP A 292 -9.96 8.40 -6.90
N ILE A 293 -9.05 7.42 -6.88
CA ILE A 293 -9.30 6.09 -7.45
C ILE A 293 -10.45 5.39 -6.72
N ALA A 294 -10.46 5.41 -5.38
CA ALA A 294 -11.54 4.82 -4.59
C ALA A 294 -12.90 5.45 -4.92
N SER A 295 -12.94 6.77 -5.07
CA SER A 295 -14.19 7.50 -5.40
C SER A 295 -14.72 7.13 -6.78
N VAL A 296 -13.85 7.05 -7.78
CA VAL A 296 -14.21 6.64 -9.15
C VAL A 296 -14.73 5.20 -9.16
N CYS A 297 -14.03 4.29 -8.48
CA CYS A 297 -14.41 2.88 -8.38
C CYS A 297 -15.74 2.70 -7.65
N ASN A 298 -15.94 3.36 -6.51
CA ASN A 298 -17.19 3.31 -5.75
C ASN A 298 -18.38 3.83 -6.59
N ALA A 299 -18.20 4.92 -7.33
CA ALA A 299 -19.25 5.46 -8.22
C ALA A 299 -19.64 4.49 -9.33
N ALA A 300 -18.74 3.59 -9.73
CA ALA A 300 -18.96 2.55 -10.73
C ALA A 300 -19.33 1.17 -10.16
N ASN A 301 -19.60 1.06 -8.86
CA ASN A 301 -19.83 -0.21 -8.15
C ASN A 301 -18.66 -1.22 -8.26
N VAL A 302 -17.44 -0.72 -8.43
CA VAL A 302 -16.22 -1.53 -8.35
C VAL A 302 -15.73 -1.51 -6.91
N ARG A 303 -15.50 -2.69 -6.34
CA ARG A 303 -15.11 -2.85 -4.95
C ARG A 303 -13.68 -2.38 -4.71
N VAL A 304 -13.42 -1.81 -3.54
CA VAL A 304 -12.09 -1.33 -3.15
C VAL A 304 -11.44 -2.31 -2.18
N HIS A 305 -10.31 -2.85 -2.57
CA HIS A 305 -9.35 -3.57 -1.75
C HIS A 305 -8.11 -2.68 -1.52
N VAL A 306 -7.49 -2.79 -0.36
CA VAL A 306 -6.22 -2.09 -0.09
C VAL A 306 -5.11 -3.12 -0.07
N GLY A 307 -4.27 -3.02 -1.09
CA GLY A 307 -3.06 -3.81 -1.23
C GLY A 307 -1.84 -3.10 -0.67
N SER A 308 -0.76 -3.84 -0.50
CA SER A 308 0.53 -3.31 -0.10
C SER A 308 1.69 -4.04 -0.78
N THR A 309 2.85 -3.86 -0.21
CA THR A 309 4.04 -4.67 -0.43
C THR A 309 4.61 -5.02 0.94
N ALA A 310 5.59 -5.88 1.01
CA ALA A 310 6.26 -6.07 2.27
C ALA A 310 7.05 -4.80 2.62
N GLY A 311 6.52 -4.04 3.52
CA GLY A 311 7.05 -2.75 3.96
C GLY A 311 7.08 -2.60 5.47
N SER A 312 7.67 -1.48 5.90
CA SER A 312 7.73 -1.04 7.29
C SER A 312 6.34 -0.78 7.87
N GLN A 313 6.21 -0.88 9.17
CA GLN A 313 5.02 -0.39 9.89
C GLN A 313 4.70 1.08 9.58
N LEU A 314 5.70 1.89 9.20
CA LEU A 314 5.49 3.26 8.77
C LEU A 314 4.63 3.29 7.49
N LEU A 315 4.99 2.51 6.46
CA LEU A 315 4.18 2.35 5.25
C LEU A 315 2.76 1.87 5.55
N GLU A 316 2.63 0.88 6.43
CA GLU A 316 1.32 0.26 6.70
C GLU A 316 0.43 1.14 7.57
N ALA A 317 1.01 2.05 8.35
CA ALA A 317 0.24 2.95 9.20
C ALA A 317 -0.68 3.90 8.41
N ILE A 318 -0.16 4.56 7.36
CA ILE A 318 -1.02 5.43 6.53
C ILE A 318 -2.09 4.62 5.79
N GLN A 319 -1.76 3.41 5.33
CA GLN A 319 -2.71 2.51 4.68
C GLN A 319 -3.79 2.03 5.67
N LEU A 320 -3.44 1.78 6.94
CA LEU A 320 -4.39 1.44 7.99
C LEU A 320 -5.40 2.58 8.23
N HIS A 321 -4.94 3.82 8.33
CA HIS A 321 -5.83 4.98 8.43
C HIS A 321 -6.71 5.14 7.19
N PHE A 322 -6.17 4.90 6.00
CA PHE A 322 -6.93 4.90 4.76
C PHE A 322 -8.02 3.82 4.76
N CYS A 323 -7.68 2.57 5.08
CA CYS A 323 -8.65 1.47 5.21
C CYS A 323 -9.78 1.82 6.19
N ALA A 324 -9.43 2.43 7.32
CA ALA A 324 -10.39 2.83 8.33
C ALA A 324 -11.37 3.90 7.84
N SER A 325 -10.92 4.79 6.95
CA SER A 325 -11.74 5.88 6.40
C SER A 325 -12.66 5.46 5.25
N LEU A 326 -12.43 4.30 4.64
CA LEU A 326 -13.25 3.80 3.53
C LEU A 326 -14.60 3.30 4.08
N PRO A 327 -15.76 3.69 3.50
CA PRO A 327 -17.07 3.13 3.87
C PRO A 327 -17.10 1.60 3.72
N ASP A 328 -16.63 1.12 2.56
CA ASP A 328 -16.54 -0.28 2.23
C ASP A 328 -15.09 -0.71 1.96
N LEU A 329 -14.70 -1.85 2.52
CA LEU A 329 -13.41 -2.48 2.27
C LEU A 329 -13.65 -3.92 1.83
N PHE A 330 -13.11 -4.30 0.67
CA PHE A 330 -13.31 -5.63 0.11
C PHE A 330 -12.25 -6.61 0.61
N GLY A 331 -12.68 -7.54 1.44
CA GLY A 331 -11.80 -8.51 2.09
C GLY A 331 -10.94 -7.90 3.19
N GLY A 332 -9.95 -8.63 3.67
CA GLY A 332 -8.92 -8.11 4.58
C GLY A 332 -7.85 -7.34 3.81
N ALA A 333 -7.35 -6.24 4.39
CA ALA A 333 -6.32 -5.43 3.78
C ALA A 333 -4.93 -6.09 3.81
N GLU A 334 -4.12 -5.91 2.78
CA GLU A 334 -2.75 -6.46 2.69
C GLU A 334 -1.74 -5.53 3.40
N ILE A 335 -1.95 -5.27 4.68
CA ILE A 335 -1.16 -4.32 5.49
C ILE A 335 -0.53 -4.95 6.73
N SER A 336 -0.27 -6.25 6.71
CA SER A 336 0.32 -6.98 7.83
C SER A 336 1.65 -7.67 7.50
N GLU A 337 2.23 -7.39 6.32
CA GLU A 337 3.47 -8.03 5.87
C GLU A 337 4.70 -7.62 6.68
N PHE A 338 4.64 -6.52 7.44
CA PHE A 338 5.68 -6.12 8.39
C PHE A 338 5.97 -7.20 9.45
N GLU A 339 5.01 -8.09 9.79
CA GLU A 339 5.26 -9.22 10.70
C GLU A 339 6.36 -10.17 10.21
N SER A 340 6.71 -10.13 8.92
CA SER A 340 7.80 -10.91 8.33
C SER A 340 9.17 -10.24 8.46
N LEU A 341 9.24 -9.02 8.98
CA LEU A 341 10.45 -8.21 9.10
C LEU A 341 11.05 -8.32 10.51
N THR A 342 12.38 -8.32 10.60
CA THR A 342 13.11 -8.41 11.89
C THR A 342 13.74 -7.10 12.32
N ASP A 343 14.03 -6.19 11.38
CA ASP A 343 14.75 -4.93 11.60
C ASP A 343 13.97 -3.70 11.13
N ASP A 344 12.65 -3.71 11.34
CA ASP A 344 11.82 -2.55 11.01
C ASP A 344 12.23 -1.34 11.89
N PRO A 345 12.54 -0.17 11.30
CA PRO A 345 12.80 1.06 12.06
C PRO A 345 11.54 1.64 12.70
N ALA A 346 10.35 1.23 12.25
CA ALA A 346 9.08 1.68 12.82
C ALA A 346 8.47 0.61 13.74
N SER A 347 7.74 1.06 14.75
CA SER A 347 7.02 0.20 15.69
C SER A 347 5.75 0.86 16.19
N GLY A 348 4.78 0.05 16.64
CA GLY A 348 3.50 0.54 17.19
C GLY A 348 2.28 -0.23 16.69
N LEU A 349 2.37 -0.92 15.56
CA LEU A 349 1.28 -1.74 15.04
C LEU A 349 1.43 -3.19 15.51
N VAL A 350 0.33 -3.77 15.96
CA VAL A 350 0.26 -5.17 16.38
C VAL A 350 -0.96 -5.82 15.74
N VAL A 351 -0.76 -6.95 15.07
CA VAL A 351 -1.88 -7.75 14.55
C VAL A 351 -2.42 -8.64 15.65
N GLU A 352 -3.69 -8.44 15.99
CA GLU A 352 -4.40 -9.24 16.97
C GLU A 352 -5.60 -9.91 16.32
N ASN A 353 -5.70 -11.23 16.42
CA ASN A 353 -6.81 -12.01 15.84
C ASN A 353 -7.10 -11.69 14.36
N GLY A 354 -6.06 -11.49 13.55
CA GLY A 354 -6.20 -11.18 12.13
C GLY A 354 -6.72 -9.77 11.82
N ALA A 355 -6.57 -8.83 12.75
CA ALA A 355 -6.94 -7.43 12.57
C ALA A 355 -5.88 -6.48 13.14
N LEU A 356 -5.86 -5.25 12.62
CA LEU A 356 -5.10 -4.13 13.14
C LEU A 356 -6.05 -3.09 13.72
N ARG A 357 -5.74 -2.62 14.93
CA ARG A 357 -6.45 -1.50 15.53
C ARG A 357 -5.91 -0.17 15.00
N VAL A 358 -6.82 0.73 14.62
CA VAL A 358 -6.48 2.07 14.17
C VAL A 358 -5.88 2.88 15.32
N PRO A 359 -4.68 3.45 15.16
CA PRO A 359 -4.07 4.25 16.21
C PRO A 359 -4.92 5.46 16.61
N SER A 360 -5.02 5.71 17.92
CA SER A 360 -5.76 6.85 18.49
C SER A 360 -4.86 8.03 18.91
N VAL A 361 -3.54 7.88 18.77
CA VAL A 361 -2.55 8.91 19.09
C VAL A 361 -2.30 9.82 17.88
N PRO A 362 -1.78 11.06 18.09
CA PRO A 362 -1.48 11.98 17.01
C PRO A 362 -0.54 11.41 15.94
N GLY A 363 -0.75 11.79 14.68
CA GLY A 363 0.05 11.34 13.56
C GLY A 363 -0.41 9.99 13.00
N LEU A 364 0.54 9.21 12.50
CA LEU A 364 0.34 7.85 11.99
C LEU A 364 0.27 6.80 13.11
N GLY A 365 0.66 7.14 14.33
CA GLY A 365 0.61 6.23 15.48
C GLY A 365 1.77 5.24 15.54
N VAL A 366 2.85 5.48 14.84
CA VAL A 366 4.09 4.69 14.88
C VAL A 366 5.25 5.53 15.39
N MET A 367 6.22 4.85 16.04
CA MET A 367 7.46 5.45 16.52
C MET A 367 8.62 5.00 15.64
N ILE A 368 9.57 5.91 15.40
CA ILE A 368 10.77 5.64 14.59
C ILE A 368 12.00 5.48 15.49
N ASP A 369 12.69 4.35 15.37
CA ASP A 369 13.98 4.11 16.00
C ASP A 369 15.11 4.59 15.07
N HIS A 370 15.66 5.76 15.36
CA HIS A 370 16.74 6.35 14.58
C HIS A 370 18.02 5.54 14.58
N ASN A 371 18.26 4.65 15.56
CA ASN A 371 19.45 3.79 15.59
C ASN A 371 19.43 2.73 14.46
N LYS A 372 18.27 2.47 13.89
CA LYS A 372 18.09 1.57 12.74
C LYS A 372 18.16 2.28 11.39
N LEU A 373 18.34 3.59 11.39
CA LEU A 373 18.44 4.43 10.20
C LEU A 373 19.90 4.80 9.93
N ARG A 374 20.27 4.82 8.65
CA ARG A 374 21.58 5.31 8.19
C ARG A 374 21.39 6.64 7.49
N GLU A 375 22.05 7.70 7.95
CA GLU A 375 22.01 8.97 7.27
C GLU A 375 22.51 8.84 5.83
N THR A 376 21.78 9.46 4.90
CA THR A 376 22.22 9.60 3.53
C THR A 376 22.90 10.95 3.41
N THR A 377 24.22 10.95 3.27
CA THR A 377 24.94 12.14 2.89
C THR A 377 24.58 12.45 1.44
N GLY A 378 23.89 13.53 1.18
CA GLY A 378 23.21 13.91 -0.06
C GLY A 378 24.02 14.00 -1.36
N LEU A 379 25.16 13.32 -1.47
CA LEU A 379 25.92 13.14 -2.70
C LEU A 379 26.43 11.69 -2.73
N TRP A 380 26.04 10.97 -3.77
CA TRP A 380 26.65 9.69 -4.09
C TRP A 380 28.15 9.93 -4.41
N GLU A 381 29.04 9.64 -3.47
CA GLU A 381 30.45 9.44 -3.78
C GLU A 381 30.56 8.04 -4.39
N GLY A 382 30.59 7.99 -5.72
CA GLY A 382 30.78 6.75 -6.45
C GLY A 382 32.04 6.03 -5.99
N LYS A 383 31.88 4.82 -5.51
CA LYS A 383 32.95 3.82 -5.38
C LYS A 383 32.75 2.75 -6.42
#